data_5f4c5b3ba55f86bb410434838e229ce0
#
_entry.id   5f4c5b3ba55f86bb410434838e229ce0
#
_cell.length_a   1.000
_cell.length_b   1.000
_cell.length_c   1.000
_cell.angle_alpha   90.00
_cell.angle_beta   90.00
_cell.angle_gamma   90.00
#
_symmetry.space_group_name_H-M   'P 1'
#
loop_
_entity.id
_entity.type
_entity.pdbx_description
1 polymer ?
#
loop_
_entity_poly.entity_id
_entity_poly.type
_entity_poly.pdbx_seq_one_letter_code
_entity_poly.pdbx_strand_id
1 'polypeptide(L)'
;MFRLPENWRDRPEYLLMLMAAAMPLSFWAWMVLLNNFTIEVASFTGREIGILQSLREIPGFLSFLVVYFLLIIAEQRLALLSLILLGLGVALTGYFPTAIGLYITTVISSIGFHYYEACNQSLTLQWLDKKTAPTVMGRIVGVAAIAQLLVLGVIFAAYLSSLPEISWQALAGATGLATSKESYQTTYLIAGLATIILAGAAFMLFPHFTEKTYQTRKIILRKRYWLYYGLTFIAGARRQIFIVFAGFLMVEKFGYSVPQITALFLLNAAFNIWFAPIVGKLITRVGERNALIFEYIG
;
A
#
# COMPACT_ATOMS: atom_id res chain seq x y z
N MET A 1 0.33 -11.11 -26.67
CA MET A 1 -1.08 -10.88 -26.34
C MET A 1 -1.46 -11.91 -25.28
N PHE A 2 -1.68 -11.48 -24.04
CA PHE A 2 -2.09 -12.38 -22.92
C PHE A 2 -3.50 -12.86 -23.20
N ARG A 3 -3.67 -14.12 -23.63
CA ARG A 3 -5.00 -14.75 -23.68
C ARG A 3 -5.28 -15.33 -22.30
N LEU A 4 -6.31 -14.82 -21.64
CA LEU A 4 -6.84 -15.44 -20.43
C LEU A 4 -7.40 -16.83 -20.80
N PRO A 5 -7.16 -17.88 -20.00
CA PRO A 5 -7.77 -19.20 -20.24
C PRO A 5 -9.29 -19.07 -20.12
N GLU A 6 -10.04 -19.94 -20.82
CA GLU A 6 -11.52 -19.87 -20.82
C GLU A 6 -12.14 -19.96 -19.41
N ASN A 7 -11.48 -20.70 -18.51
CA ASN A 7 -11.93 -20.90 -17.12
C ASN A 7 -11.18 -20.01 -16.09
N TRP A 8 -10.72 -18.82 -16.48
CA TRP A 8 -9.94 -17.95 -15.60
C TRP A 8 -10.67 -17.55 -14.31
N ARG A 9 -12.02 -17.46 -14.36
CA ARG A 9 -12.86 -17.12 -13.20
C ARG A 9 -12.86 -18.18 -12.12
N ASP A 10 -12.63 -19.45 -12.49
CA ASP A 10 -12.60 -20.58 -11.56
C ASP A 10 -11.21 -20.79 -10.94
N ARG A 11 -10.27 -19.90 -11.22
CA ARG A 11 -8.90 -19.99 -10.74
C ARG A 11 -8.60 -18.89 -9.73
N PRO A 12 -8.32 -19.24 -8.47
CA PRO A 12 -8.11 -18.27 -7.40
C PRO A 12 -6.89 -17.36 -7.63
N GLU A 13 -5.88 -17.80 -8.39
CA GLU A 13 -4.72 -16.97 -8.72
C GLU A 13 -5.08 -15.68 -9.47
N TYR A 14 -6.13 -15.68 -10.31
CA TYR A 14 -6.56 -14.46 -11.00
C TYR A 14 -7.32 -13.51 -10.07
N LEU A 15 -8.04 -14.03 -9.08
CA LEU A 15 -8.61 -13.22 -8.02
C LEU A 15 -7.49 -12.53 -7.19
N LEU A 16 -6.47 -13.30 -6.81
CA LEU A 16 -5.31 -12.74 -6.09
C LEU A 16 -4.60 -11.65 -6.92
N MET A 17 -4.43 -11.85 -8.22
CA MET A 17 -3.86 -10.84 -9.13
C MET A 17 -4.74 -9.60 -9.23
N LEU A 18 -6.06 -9.74 -9.30
CA LEU A 18 -6.98 -8.61 -9.38
C LEU A 18 -6.98 -7.80 -8.07
N MET A 19 -6.99 -8.48 -6.92
CA MET A 19 -6.84 -7.83 -5.62
C MET A 19 -5.47 -7.11 -5.50
N ALA A 20 -4.40 -7.74 -5.98
CA ALA A 20 -3.06 -7.16 -6.02
C ALA A 20 -2.95 -5.95 -6.97
N ALA A 21 -3.78 -5.87 -8.00
CA ALA A 21 -3.89 -4.67 -8.85
C ALA A 21 -4.69 -3.55 -8.18
N ALA A 22 -5.73 -3.90 -7.40
CA ALA A 22 -6.64 -2.93 -6.80
C ALA A 22 -6.00 -2.16 -5.63
N MET A 23 -5.29 -2.84 -4.73
CA MET A 23 -4.72 -2.23 -3.52
C MET A 23 -3.77 -1.06 -3.82
N PRO A 24 -2.80 -1.16 -4.75
CA PRO A 24 -1.86 -0.10 -5.04
C PRO A 24 -2.50 1.21 -5.49
N LEU A 25 -3.67 1.17 -6.13
CA LEU A 25 -4.34 2.37 -6.65
C LEU A 25 -4.67 3.35 -5.53
N SER A 26 -5.30 2.89 -4.47
CA SER A 26 -5.58 3.72 -3.29
C SER A 26 -4.34 3.97 -2.45
N PHE A 27 -3.57 2.93 -2.16
CA PHE A 27 -2.44 3.03 -1.23
C PHE A 27 -1.38 4.01 -1.71
N TRP A 28 -0.93 3.91 -2.96
CA TRP A 28 0.12 4.79 -3.49
C TRP A 28 -0.37 6.20 -3.78
N ALA A 29 -1.64 6.37 -4.20
CA ALA A 29 -2.21 7.70 -4.32
C ALA A 29 -2.24 8.41 -2.96
N TRP A 30 -2.68 7.72 -1.90
CA TRP A 30 -2.67 8.26 -0.54
C TRP A 30 -1.25 8.58 -0.06
N MET A 31 -0.31 7.66 -0.25
CA MET A 31 1.08 7.83 0.20
C MET A 31 1.78 9.02 -0.44
N VAL A 32 1.61 9.23 -1.74
CA VAL A 32 2.34 10.27 -2.47
C VAL A 32 1.74 11.65 -2.26
N LEU A 33 0.42 11.74 -2.04
CA LEU A 33 -0.27 13.02 -1.91
C LEU A 33 -0.39 13.51 -0.46
N LEU A 34 -0.31 12.61 0.53
CA LEU A 34 -0.66 12.92 1.91
C LEU A 34 0.11 14.11 2.47
N ASN A 35 1.43 14.13 2.33
CA ASN A 35 2.25 15.16 2.94
C ASN A 35 1.96 16.55 2.36
N ASN A 36 1.88 16.67 1.03
CA ASN A 36 1.50 17.91 0.39
C ASN A 36 0.09 18.35 0.80
N PHE A 37 -0.89 17.43 0.75
CA PHE A 37 -2.28 17.72 1.10
C PHE A 37 -2.42 18.18 2.56
N THR A 38 -1.74 17.51 3.49
CA THR A 38 -1.81 17.88 4.91
C THR A 38 -1.18 19.23 5.20
N ILE A 39 -0.09 19.59 4.53
CA ILE A 39 0.58 20.88 4.70
C ILE A 39 -0.17 21.99 3.96
N GLU A 40 -0.44 21.81 2.67
CA GLU A 40 -0.97 22.86 1.79
C GLU A 40 -2.46 23.17 2.06
N VAL A 41 -3.26 22.14 2.40
CA VAL A 41 -4.72 22.28 2.53
C VAL A 41 -5.19 22.19 3.99
N ALA A 42 -4.61 21.31 4.79
CA ALA A 42 -5.04 21.09 6.17
C ALA A 42 -4.16 21.81 7.22
N SER A 43 -3.08 22.49 6.79
CA SER A 43 -2.16 23.25 7.65
C SER A 43 -1.58 22.43 8.80
N PHE A 44 -1.24 21.17 8.54
CA PHE A 44 -0.65 20.27 9.53
C PHE A 44 0.78 20.72 9.87
N THR A 45 1.11 20.51 11.14
CA THR A 45 2.49 20.57 11.64
C THR A 45 3.02 19.15 11.85
N GLY A 46 4.29 19.02 12.24
CA GLY A 46 4.87 17.73 12.60
C GLY A 46 4.11 16.99 13.70
N ARG A 47 3.37 17.72 14.58
CA ARG A 47 2.52 17.12 15.61
C ARG A 47 1.33 16.39 15.01
N GLU A 48 0.56 17.07 14.16
CA GLU A 48 -0.65 16.50 13.56
C GLU A 48 -0.31 15.32 12.66
N ILE A 49 0.78 15.40 11.87
CA ILE A 49 1.20 14.27 11.03
C ILE A 49 1.68 13.09 11.88
N GLY A 50 2.37 13.36 12.99
CA GLY A 50 2.77 12.31 13.94
C GLY A 50 1.57 11.58 14.55
N ILE A 51 0.52 12.31 14.96
CA ILE A 51 -0.73 11.73 15.46
C ILE A 51 -1.42 10.92 14.37
N LEU A 52 -1.56 11.47 13.14
CA LEU A 52 -2.18 10.79 12.00
C LEU A 52 -1.51 9.45 11.73
N GLN A 53 -0.20 9.43 11.65
CA GLN A 53 0.57 8.23 11.38
C GLN A 53 0.50 7.22 12.54
N SER A 54 0.45 7.69 13.78
CA SER A 54 0.24 6.82 14.95
C SER A 54 -1.14 6.16 14.90
N LEU A 55 -2.18 6.91 14.57
CA LEU A 55 -3.53 6.39 14.39
C LEU A 55 -3.61 5.37 13.24
N ARG A 56 -2.86 5.59 12.16
CA ARG A 56 -2.76 4.64 11.05
C ARG A 56 -2.21 3.28 11.47
N GLU A 57 -1.26 3.25 12.40
CA GLU A 57 -0.62 2.01 12.83
C GLU A 57 -1.46 1.22 13.85
N ILE A 58 -2.48 1.83 14.49
CA ILE A 58 -3.37 1.11 15.42
C ILE A 58 -4.07 -0.07 14.76
N PRO A 59 -4.74 0.04 13.59
CA PRO A 59 -5.31 -1.11 12.90
C PRO A 59 -4.26 -2.14 12.50
N GLY A 60 -3.04 -1.74 12.17
CA GLY A 60 -1.92 -2.64 11.89
C GLY A 60 -1.56 -3.47 13.12
N PHE A 61 -1.40 -2.83 14.26
CA PHE A 61 -1.17 -3.51 15.53
C PHE A 61 -2.33 -4.45 15.90
N LEU A 62 -3.56 -4.05 15.62
CA LEU A 62 -4.77 -4.84 15.89
C LEU A 62 -5.14 -5.83 14.76
N SER A 63 -4.29 -6.00 13.75
CA SER A 63 -4.58 -6.89 12.61
C SER A 63 -4.81 -8.35 13.01
N PHE A 64 -4.30 -8.80 14.16
CA PHE A 64 -4.59 -10.12 14.72
C PHE A 64 -6.09 -10.31 15.05
N LEU A 65 -6.86 -9.24 15.23
CA LEU A 65 -8.30 -9.30 15.44
C LEU A 65 -9.07 -9.80 14.22
N VAL A 66 -8.43 -9.86 13.04
CA VAL A 66 -9.01 -10.45 11.83
C VAL A 66 -9.58 -11.86 12.11
N VAL A 67 -8.94 -12.63 12.99
CA VAL A 67 -9.40 -13.96 13.39
C VAL A 67 -10.84 -13.95 13.92
N TYR A 68 -11.26 -12.91 14.63
CA TYR A 68 -12.63 -12.80 15.14
C TYR A 68 -13.64 -12.47 14.03
N PHE A 69 -13.24 -11.66 13.04
CA PHE A 69 -14.09 -11.38 11.87
C PHE A 69 -14.29 -12.63 11.02
N LEU A 70 -13.27 -13.49 10.92
CA LEU A 70 -13.36 -14.77 10.20
C LEU A 70 -14.33 -15.78 10.85
N LEU A 71 -14.83 -15.50 12.07
CA LEU A 71 -15.91 -16.30 12.66
C LEU A 71 -17.26 -16.05 11.99
N ILE A 72 -17.43 -14.87 11.37
CA ILE A 72 -18.70 -14.37 10.85
C ILE A 72 -18.66 -14.23 9.33
N ILE A 73 -17.50 -13.86 8.77
CA ILE A 73 -17.33 -13.53 7.36
C ILE A 73 -16.26 -14.47 6.78
N ALA A 74 -16.52 -15.05 5.61
CA ALA A 74 -15.54 -15.84 4.88
C ALA A 74 -14.32 -14.98 4.47
N GLU A 75 -13.13 -15.53 4.54
CA GLU A 75 -11.86 -14.81 4.37
C GLU A 75 -11.76 -14.07 3.03
N GLN A 76 -12.19 -14.71 1.93
CA GLN A 76 -12.27 -14.06 0.62
C GLN A 76 -13.15 -12.81 0.63
N ARG A 77 -14.33 -12.89 1.26
CA ARG A 77 -15.25 -11.75 1.36
C ARG A 77 -14.67 -10.65 2.23
N LEU A 78 -14.04 -11.02 3.35
CA LEU A 78 -13.39 -10.06 4.22
C LEU A 78 -12.26 -9.32 3.48
N ALA A 79 -11.45 -10.01 2.69
CA ALA A 79 -10.41 -9.38 1.86
C ALA A 79 -10.98 -8.34 0.89
N LEU A 80 -12.06 -8.68 0.18
CA LEU A 80 -12.70 -7.77 -0.78
C LEU A 80 -13.39 -6.58 -0.09
N LEU A 81 -14.08 -6.82 1.03
CA LEU A 81 -14.68 -5.74 1.85
C LEU A 81 -13.61 -4.81 2.42
N SER A 82 -12.46 -5.36 2.79
CA SER A 82 -11.32 -4.57 3.26
C SER A 82 -10.74 -3.68 2.16
N LEU A 83 -10.66 -4.15 0.91
CA LEU A 83 -10.30 -3.31 -0.24
C LEU A 83 -11.31 -2.20 -0.51
N ILE A 84 -12.62 -2.50 -0.38
CA ILE A 84 -13.67 -1.48 -0.50
C ILE A 84 -13.51 -0.44 0.61
N LEU A 85 -13.22 -0.85 1.84
CA LEU A 85 -13.01 0.05 2.97
C LEU A 85 -11.76 0.92 2.77
N LEU A 86 -10.66 0.34 2.27
CA LEU A 86 -9.45 1.09 1.87
C LEU A 86 -9.81 2.17 0.84
N GLY A 87 -10.50 1.78 -0.24
CA GLY A 87 -10.91 2.70 -1.30
C GLY A 87 -11.82 3.81 -0.79
N LEU A 88 -12.76 3.48 0.10
CA LEU A 88 -13.67 4.46 0.72
C LEU A 88 -12.90 5.48 1.57
N GLY A 89 -12.02 5.02 2.46
CA GLY A 89 -11.20 5.91 3.28
C GLY A 89 -10.36 6.86 2.44
N VAL A 90 -9.73 6.33 1.37
CA VAL A 90 -8.94 7.17 0.44
C VAL A 90 -9.82 8.13 -0.34
N ALA A 91 -10.94 7.69 -0.91
CA ALA A 91 -11.86 8.56 -1.66
C ALA A 91 -12.36 9.74 -0.82
N LEU A 92 -12.59 9.51 0.47
CA LEU A 92 -13.08 10.54 1.39
C LEU A 92 -11.98 11.49 1.89
N THR A 93 -10.71 11.11 1.81
CA THR A 93 -9.59 11.89 2.38
C THR A 93 -9.59 13.35 1.90
N GLY A 94 -9.77 13.59 0.61
CA GLY A 94 -9.74 14.94 0.02
C GLY A 94 -10.91 15.85 0.45
N TYR A 95 -12.01 15.29 0.92
CA TYR A 95 -13.20 16.04 1.31
C TYR A 95 -13.20 16.53 2.75
N PHE A 96 -12.34 15.96 3.60
CA PHE A 96 -12.28 16.28 5.03
C PHE A 96 -10.91 16.84 5.44
N PRO A 97 -10.50 18.04 4.96
CA PRO A 97 -9.19 18.61 5.22
C PRO A 97 -9.08 19.24 6.63
N THR A 98 -9.49 18.53 7.63
CA THR A 98 -9.37 18.89 9.04
C THR A 98 -8.63 17.80 9.79
N ALA A 99 -8.02 18.10 10.92
CA ALA A 99 -7.29 17.10 11.70
C ALA A 99 -8.17 15.89 12.03
N ILE A 100 -9.36 16.11 12.56
CA ILE A 100 -10.30 15.04 12.91
C ILE A 100 -10.76 14.27 11.66
N GLY A 101 -11.10 14.97 10.58
CA GLY A 101 -11.52 14.34 9.33
C GLY A 101 -10.44 13.45 8.74
N LEU A 102 -9.20 13.94 8.71
CA LEU A 102 -8.05 13.17 8.22
C LEU A 102 -7.70 11.97 9.13
N TYR A 103 -7.83 12.13 10.44
CA TYR A 103 -7.64 11.02 11.38
C TYR A 103 -8.68 9.91 11.13
N ILE A 104 -9.96 10.27 10.97
CA ILE A 104 -11.03 9.29 10.70
C ILE A 104 -10.82 8.59 9.37
N THR A 105 -10.62 9.34 8.28
CA THR A 105 -10.43 8.74 6.94
C THR A 105 -9.17 7.88 6.87
N THR A 106 -8.11 8.27 7.58
CA THR A 106 -6.89 7.48 7.71
C THR A 106 -7.13 6.17 8.46
N VAL A 107 -7.86 6.19 9.58
CA VAL A 107 -8.19 4.97 10.32
C VAL A 107 -9.05 4.03 9.48
N ILE A 108 -10.05 4.56 8.74
CA ILE A 108 -10.89 3.76 7.84
C ILE A 108 -10.04 3.09 6.76
N SER A 109 -9.20 3.85 6.06
CA SER A 109 -8.32 3.30 5.01
C SER A 109 -7.30 2.32 5.58
N SER A 110 -6.79 2.56 6.77
CA SER A 110 -5.83 1.69 7.46
C SER A 110 -6.43 0.37 7.89
N ILE A 111 -7.65 0.35 8.43
CA ILE A 111 -8.38 -0.90 8.72
C ILE A 111 -8.50 -1.71 7.43
N GLY A 112 -8.94 -1.05 6.34
CA GLY A 112 -9.05 -1.69 5.04
C GLY A 112 -7.72 -2.29 4.57
N PHE A 113 -6.64 -1.53 4.64
CA PHE A 113 -5.32 -1.98 4.22
C PHE A 113 -4.81 -3.18 5.03
N HIS A 114 -4.76 -3.08 6.35
CA HIS A 114 -4.16 -4.11 7.20
C HIS A 114 -4.96 -5.42 7.23
N TYR A 115 -6.30 -5.32 7.20
CA TYR A 115 -7.13 -6.52 7.15
C TYR A 115 -7.09 -7.19 5.79
N TYR A 116 -7.02 -6.39 4.70
CA TYR A 116 -6.73 -6.94 3.37
C TYR A 116 -5.40 -7.68 3.33
N GLU A 117 -4.31 -7.06 3.82
CA GLU A 117 -2.98 -7.68 3.82
C GLU A 117 -2.97 -9.01 4.58
N ALA A 118 -3.59 -9.06 5.77
CA ALA A 118 -3.68 -10.28 6.57
C ALA A 118 -4.43 -11.40 5.83
N CYS A 119 -5.60 -11.09 5.26
CA CYS A 119 -6.38 -12.05 4.49
C CYS A 119 -5.66 -12.46 3.19
N ASN A 120 -5.07 -11.51 2.46
CA ASN A 120 -4.38 -11.77 1.20
C ASN A 120 -3.18 -12.73 1.38
N GLN A 121 -2.39 -12.54 2.44
CA GLN A 121 -1.30 -13.45 2.77
C GLN A 121 -1.81 -14.86 3.07
N SER A 122 -2.86 -14.97 3.87
CA SER A 122 -3.45 -16.25 4.23
C SER A 122 -4.06 -16.96 3.01
N LEU A 123 -4.87 -16.27 2.21
CA LEU A 123 -5.48 -16.81 1.00
C LEU A 123 -4.42 -17.25 -0.03
N THR A 124 -3.34 -16.49 -0.18
CA THR A 124 -2.22 -16.84 -1.05
C THR A 124 -1.59 -18.18 -0.64
N LEU A 125 -1.37 -18.37 0.67
CA LEU A 125 -0.81 -19.62 1.19
C LEU A 125 -1.78 -20.80 1.10
N GLN A 126 -3.09 -20.57 1.19
CA GLN A 126 -4.10 -21.61 1.13
C GLN A 126 -4.40 -22.07 -0.30
N TRP A 127 -4.48 -21.14 -1.24
CA TRP A 127 -4.96 -21.41 -2.60
C TRP A 127 -3.87 -21.86 -3.56
N LEU A 128 -2.63 -21.41 -3.35
CA LEU A 128 -1.54 -21.75 -4.26
C LEU A 128 -0.94 -23.13 -3.92
N ASP A 129 -0.75 -23.96 -4.95
CA ASP A 129 -0.02 -25.21 -4.80
C ASP A 129 1.48 -24.93 -4.58
N LYS A 130 2.11 -25.63 -3.65
CA LYS A 130 3.52 -25.46 -3.25
C LYS A 130 4.50 -25.48 -4.43
N LYS A 131 4.20 -26.28 -5.48
CA LYS A 131 5.07 -26.37 -6.67
C LYS A 131 5.01 -25.14 -7.55
N THR A 132 3.83 -24.54 -7.70
CA THR A 132 3.57 -23.41 -8.60
C THR A 132 3.58 -22.06 -7.85
N ALA A 133 3.44 -22.07 -6.52
CA ALA A 133 3.35 -20.88 -5.69
C ALA A 133 4.44 -19.83 -5.97
N PRO A 134 5.75 -20.17 -6.08
CA PRO A 134 6.77 -19.15 -6.33
C PRO A 134 6.54 -18.39 -7.63
N THR A 135 6.15 -19.09 -8.70
CA THR A 135 5.89 -18.47 -10.01
C THR A 135 4.62 -17.60 -9.99
N VAL A 136 3.55 -18.08 -9.33
CA VAL A 136 2.30 -17.32 -9.23
C VAL A 136 2.48 -16.10 -8.32
N MET A 137 3.14 -16.23 -7.19
CA MET A 137 3.48 -15.10 -6.30
C MET A 137 4.32 -14.05 -7.04
N GLY A 138 5.29 -14.46 -7.85
CA GLY A 138 6.06 -13.55 -8.69
C GLY A 138 5.17 -12.75 -9.66
N ARG A 139 4.15 -13.38 -10.24
CA ARG A 139 3.16 -12.70 -11.12
C ARG A 139 2.28 -11.73 -10.32
N ILE A 140 1.82 -12.11 -9.14
CA ILE A 140 1.03 -11.26 -8.24
C ILE A 140 1.81 -10.00 -7.88
N VAL A 141 3.08 -10.15 -7.47
CA VAL A 141 3.99 -9.03 -7.18
C VAL A 141 4.22 -8.17 -8.42
N GLY A 142 4.41 -8.79 -9.59
CA GLY A 142 4.56 -8.07 -10.86
C GLY A 142 3.32 -7.23 -11.22
N VAL A 143 2.13 -7.77 -11.02
CA VAL A 143 0.86 -7.05 -11.25
C VAL A 143 0.73 -5.86 -10.28
N ALA A 144 1.04 -6.06 -9.00
CA ALA A 144 1.04 -4.99 -8.01
C ALA A 144 2.04 -3.87 -8.37
N ALA A 145 3.25 -4.23 -8.81
CA ALA A 145 4.27 -3.28 -9.23
C ALA A 145 3.84 -2.48 -10.47
N ILE A 146 3.21 -3.13 -11.45
CA ILE A 146 2.66 -2.44 -12.63
C ILE A 146 1.56 -1.47 -12.20
N ALA A 147 0.63 -1.87 -11.34
CA ALA A 147 -0.43 -1.01 -10.83
C ALA A 147 0.15 0.19 -10.05
N GLN A 148 1.18 -0.02 -9.23
CA GLN A 148 1.92 1.05 -8.56
C GLN A 148 2.52 2.04 -9.56
N LEU A 149 3.25 1.56 -10.56
CA LEU A 149 3.87 2.43 -11.57
C LEU A 149 2.82 3.20 -12.38
N LEU A 150 1.70 2.57 -12.69
CA LEU A 150 0.61 3.22 -13.41
C LEU A 150 0.00 4.36 -12.59
N VAL A 151 -0.35 4.13 -11.32
CA VAL A 151 -0.95 5.18 -10.50
C VAL A 151 0.03 6.31 -10.24
N LEU A 152 1.29 6.01 -9.94
CA LEU A 152 2.32 7.04 -9.75
C LEU A 152 2.58 7.82 -11.04
N GLY A 153 2.66 7.13 -12.18
CA GLY A 153 2.85 7.77 -13.50
C GLY A 153 1.69 8.68 -13.88
N VAL A 154 0.45 8.26 -13.63
CA VAL A 154 -0.74 9.09 -13.87
C VAL A 154 -0.75 10.32 -12.97
N ILE A 155 -0.47 10.17 -11.67
CA ILE A 155 -0.39 11.29 -10.73
C ILE A 155 0.74 12.23 -11.17
N PHE A 156 1.93 11.71 -11.46
CA PHE A 156 3.05 12.52 -11.94
C PHE A 156 2.67 13.35 -13.17
N ALA A 157 2.10 12.73 -14.20
CA ALA A 157 1.70 13.40 -15.42
C ALA A 157 0.60 14.45 -15.19
N ALA A 158 -0.42 14.11 -14.37
CA ALA A 158 -1.52 15.02 -14.06
C ALA A 158 -1.05 16.28 -13.32
N TYR A 159 -0.18 16.12 -12.34
CA TYR A 159 0.32 17.26 -11.56
C TYR A 159 1.46 18.00 -12.28
N LEU A 160 2.23 17.33 -13.13
CA LEU A 160 3.22 17.98 -13.99
C LEU A 160 2.54 18.91 -15.01
N SER A 161 1.42 18.48 -15.61
CA SER A 161 0.67 19.28 -16.58
C SER A 161 0.03 20.52 -15.98
N SER A 162 -0.11 20.60 -14.67
CA SER A 162 -0.63 21.78 -13.95
C SER A 162 0.44 22.84 -13.69
N LEU A 163 1.73 22.56 -13.98
CA LEU A 163 2.80 23.55 -13.86
C LEU A 163 2.71 24.58 -15.01
N PRO A 164 3.03 25.86 -14.75
CA PRO A 164 2.99 26.93 -15.77
C PRO A 164 3.88 26.66 -16.98
N GLU A 165 5.02 26.02 -16.75
CA GLU A 165 5.99 25.61 -17.78
C GLU A 165 6.52 24.20 -17.48
N ILE A 166 6.51 23.34 -18.50
CA ILE A 166 7.11 22.00 -18.41
C ILE A 166 8.56 22.08 -18.85
N SER A 167 9.45 22.39 -17.94
CA SER A 167 10.90 22.38 -18.15
C SER A 167 11.63 21.74 -16.99
N TRP A 168 12.88 21.29 -17.21
CA TRP A 168 13.71 20.81 -16.10
C TRP A 168 13.92 21.86 -15.02
N GLN A 169 13.99 23.15 -15.41
CA GLN A 169 14.11 24.26 -14.50
C GLN A 169 12.83 24.47 -13.70
N ALA A 170 11.65 24.36 -14.35
CA ALA A 170 10.36 24.41 -13.67
C ALA A 170 10.18 23.23 -12.71
N LEU A 171 10.58 22.02 -13.11
CA LEU A 171 10.52 20.86 -12.24
C LEU A 171 11.47 20.98 -11.03
N ALA A 172 12.69 21.46 -11.25
CA ALA A 172 13.67 21.68 -10.19
C ALA A 172 13.30 22.88 -9.30
N GLY A 173 12.69 23.92 -9.88
CA GLY A 173 12.24 25.13 -9.18
C GLY A 173 10.80 25.12 -8.71
N ALA A 174 10.08 24.00 -8.88
CA ALA A 174 8.65 23.88 -8.52
C ALA A 174 8.39 23.80 -7.01
N THR A 175 9.37 24.19 -6.20
CA THR A 175 9.23 24.29 -4.73
C THR A 175 8.29 25.43 -4.36
N GLY A 176 7.40 25.17 -3.39
CA GLY A 176 6.44 26.17 -2.92
C GLY A 176 5.21 26.38 -3.83
N LEU A 177 5.07 25.62 -4.91
CA LEU A 177 3.84 25.65 -5.72
C LEU A 177 2.75 24.83 -5.03
N ALA A 178 1.74 25.52 -4.52
CA ALA A 178 0.59 24.90 -3.91
C ALA A 178 -0.32 24.28 -4.98
N THR A 179 -0.74 23.05 -4.74
CA THR A 179 -1.72 22.36 -5.57
C THR A 179 -3.14 22.74 -5.15
N SER A 180 -4.05 22.89 -6.11
CA SER A 180 -5.44 23.21 -5.78
C SER A 180 -6.09 22.09 -4.94
N LYS A 181 -6.97 22.48 -4.02
CA LYS A 181 -7.74 21.54 -3.20
C LYS A 181 -8.57 20.58 -4.05
N GLU A 182 -9.12 21.09 -5.15
CA GLU A 182 -9.95 20.33 -6.09
C GLU A 182 -9.15 19.22 -6.79
N SER A 183 -7.88 19.48 -7.11
CA SER A 183 -6.97 18.46 -7.68
C SER A 183 -6.73 17.31 -6.71
N TYR A 184 -6.51 17.60 -5.42
CA TYR A 184 -6.38 16.58 -4.38
C TYR A 184 -7.68 15.78 -4.23
N GLN A 185 -8.83 16.46 -4.13
CA GLN A 185 -10.14 15.81 -4.00
C GLN A 185 -10.39 14.85 -5.15
N THR A 186 -10.19 15.32 -6.39
CA THR A 186 -10.41 14.52 -7.60
C THR A 186 -9.48 13.30 -7.62
N THR A 187 -8.21 13.47 -7.31
CA THR A 187 -7.24 12.38 -7.36
C THR A 187 -7.54 11.31 -6.30
N TYR A 188 -7.83 11.71 -5.06
CA TYR A 188 -8.21 10.77 -4.00
C TYR A 188 -9.53 10.05 -4.34
N LEU A 189 -10.52 10.78 -4.88
CA LEU A 189 -11.80 10.20 -5.29
C LEU A 189 -11.61 9.15 -6.38
N ILE A 190 -10.89 9.49 -7.46
CA ILE A 190 -10.66 8.57 -8.58
C ILE A 190 -9.89 7.33 -8.11
N ALA A 191 -8.81 7.50 -7.34
CA ALA A 191 -8.02 6.39 -6.84
C ALA A 191 -8.83 5.45 -5.93
N GLY A 192 -9.61 6.04 -5.00
CA GLY A 192 -10.47 5.28 -4.10
C GLY A 192 -11.59 4.55 -4.84
N LEU A 193 -12.28 5.23 -5.78
CA LEU A 193 -13.33 4.62 -6.60
C LEU A 193 -12.76 3.51 -7.49
N ALA A 194 -11.59 3.68 -8.10
CA ALA A 194 -10.95 2.64 -8.89
C ALA A 194 -10.71 1.37 -8.07
N THR A 195 -10.23 1.49 -6.84
CA THR A 195 -10.07 0.35 -5.92
C THR A 195 -11.42 -0.28 -5.58
N ILE A 196 -12.45 0.51 -5.26
CA ILE A 196 -13.80 0.02 -4.95
C ILE A 196 -14.41 -0.73 -6.16
N ILE A 197 -14.28 -0.16 -7.36
CA ILE A 197 -14.80 -0.77 -8.59
C ILE A 197 -14.10 -2.10 -8.86
N LEU A 198 -12.76 -2.18 -8.74
CA LEU A 198 -12.04 -3.44 -8.95
C LEU A 198 -12.39 -4.48 -7.88
N ALA A 199 -12.52 -4.08 -6.61
CA ALA A 199 -12.93 -4.98 -5.54
C ALA A 199 -14.39 -5.45 -5.73
N GLY A 200 -15.29 -4.56 -6.13
CA GLY A 200 -16.67 -4.87 -6.47
C GLY A 200 -16.78 -5.81 -7.69
N ALA A 201 -16.00 -5.53 -8.74
CA ALA A 201 -15.91 -6.42 -9.90
C ALA A 201 -15.37 -7.81 -9.50
N ALA A 202 -14.35 -7.87 -8.65
CA ALA A 202 -13.86 -9.14 -8.11
C ALA A 202 -14.94 -9.91 -7.35
N PHE A 203 -15.74 -9.21 -6.55
CA PHE A 203 -16.86 -9.81 -5.81
C PHE A 203 -17.94 -10.38 -6.73
N MET A 204 -18.20 -9.76 -7.89
CA MET A 204 -19.22 -10.17 -8.85
C MET A 204 -18.73 -11.25 -9.84
N LEU A 205 -17.45 -11.20 -10.23
CA LEU A 205 -16.90 -12.03 -11.31
C LEU A 205 -16.39 -13.39 -10.82
N PHE A 206 -15.91 -13.47 -9.57
CA PHE A 206 -15.30 -14.68 -9.06
C PHE A 206 -16.25 -15.44 -8.13
N PRO A 207 -16.29 -16.79 -8.24
CA PRO A 207 -17.03 -17.60 -7.28
C PRO A 207 -16.38 -17.55 -5.89
N HIS A 208 -17.10 -18.01 -4.91
CA HIS A 208 -16.51 -18.23 -3.59
C HIS A 208 -15.65 -19.51 -3.63
N PHE A 209 -14.33 -19.33 -3.47
CA PHE A 209 -13.40 -20.45 -3.42
C PHE A 209 -13.42 -21.09 -2.03
N THR A 210 -13.42 -22.43 -2.02
CA THR A 210 -13.44 -23.21 -0.77
C THR A 210 -12.12 -23.04 -0.03
N GLU A 211 -12.18 -22.76 1.26
CA GLU A 211 -11.03 -22.74 2.15
C GLU A 211 -10.45 -24.16 2.27
N LYS A 212 -9.19 -24.33 1.94
CA LYS A 212 -8.51 -25.64 1.99
C LYS A 212 -8.03 -25.99 3.39
N THR A 213 -7.97 -25.04 4.28
CA THR A 213 -7.40 -25.21 5.63
C THR A 213 -8.40 -24.76 6.67
N TYR A 214 -8.64 -25.59 7.69
CA TYR A 214 -9.49 -25.20 8.81
C TYR A 214 -8.83 -24.06 9.60
N GLN A 215 -9.50 -22.94 9.69
CA GLN A 215 -9.03 -21.76 10.40
C GLN A 215 -9.00 -22.03 11.92
N THR A 216 -7.83 -21.91 12.53
CA THR A 216 -7.70 -21.99 13.98
C THR A 216 -8.15 -20.67 14.60
N ARG A 217 -9.19 -20.71 15.41
CA ARG A 217 -9.81 -19.56 16.09
C ARG A 217 -9.02 -19.09 17.34
N LYS A 218 -7.76 -19.51 17.49
CA LYS A 218 -6.94 -19.19 18.66
C LYS A 218 -5.70 -18.43 18.24
N ILE A 219 -5.44 -17.33 18.91
CA ILE A 219 -4.16 -16.61 18.80
C ILE A 219 -3.09 -17.45 19.47
N ILE A 220 -2.14 -17.95 18.71
CA ILE A 220 -1.06 -18.80 19.22
C ILE A 220 0.24 -17.99 19.25
N LEU A 221 0.59 -17.49 20.43
CA LEU A 221 1.90 -16.90 20.72
C LEU A 221 2.83 -17.96 21.31
N ARG A 222 3.85 -18.34 20.57
CA ARG A 222 4.83 -19.34 21.04
C ARG A 222 6.04 -18.64 21.65
N LYS A 223 6.34 -18.89 22.92
CA LYS A 223 7.51 -18.34 23.62
C LYS A 223 8.84 -18.56 22.86
N ARG A 224 8.95 -19.65 22.11
CA ARG A 224 10.12 -19.97 21.28
C ARG A 224 10.47 -18.86 20.28
N TYR A 225 9.50 -18.07 19.81
CA TYR A 225 9.68 -17.05 18.79
C TYR A 225 9.72 -15.62 19.34
N TRP A 226 9.92 -15.43 20.64
CA TRP A 226 9.94 -14.11 21.27
C TRP A 226 10.95 -13.14 20.63
N LEU A 227 12.15 -13.66 20.30
CA LEU A 227 13.19 -12.86 19.65
C LEU A 227 12.76 -12.39 18.26
N TYR A 228 12.15 -13.28 17.47
CA TYR A 228 11.58 -12.93 16.16
C TYR A 228 10.52 -11.84 16.28
N TYR A 229 9.61 -11.94 17.26
CA TYR A 229 8.59 -10.92 17.50
C TYR A 229 9.23 -9.58 17.87
N GLY A 230 10.22 -9.58 18.76
CA GLY A 230 10.96 -8.38 19.16
C GLY A 230 11.71 -7.72 18.00
N LEU A 231 12.44 -8.50 17.21
CA LEU A 231 13.18 -8.00 16.04
C LEU A 231 12.24 -7.44 14.97
N THR A 232 11.12 -8.11 14.70
CA THR A 232 10.10 -7.63 13.73
C THR A 232 9.49 -6.32 14.20
N PHE A 233 9.19 -6.18 15.49
CA PHE A 233 8.67 -4.95 16.06
C PHE A 233 9.66 -3.77 15.93
N ILE A 234 10.92 -3.97 16.31
CA ILE A 234 11.97 -2.94 16.23
C ILE A 234 12.24 -2.54 14.76
N ALA A 235 12.32 -3.52 13.85
CA ALA A 235 12.52 -3.27 12.43
C ALA A 235 11.35 -2.45 11.82
N GLY A 236 10.12 -2.77 12.21
CA GLY A 236 8.93 -2.02 11.82
C GLY A 236 8.96 -0.57 12.32
N ALA A 237 9.29 -0.36 13.59
CA ALA A 237 9.37 0.97 14.20
C ALA A 237 10.44 1.84 13.52
N ARG A 238 11.65 1.32 13.29
CA ARG A 238 12.73 2.04 12.59
C ARG A 238 12.31 2.51 11.20
N ARG A 239 11.75 1.60 10.40
CA ARG A 239 11.31 1.91 9.05
C ARG A 239 10.22 2.97 9.04
N GLN A 240 9.31 2.92 9.99
CA GLN A 240 8.17 3.82 10.04
C GLN A 240 8.59 5.26 10.35
N ILE A 241 9.53 5.48 11.25
CA ILE A 241 10.05 6.83 11.55
C ILE A 241 10.59 7.49 10.28
N PHE A 242 11.39 6.76 9.49
CA PHE A 242 11.95 7.30 8.26
C PHE A 242 10.87 7.61 7.21
N ILE A 243 9.95 6.67 6.95
CA ILE A 243 8.89 6.83 5.94
C ILE A 243 7.99 8.02 6.27
N VAL A 244 7.63 8.20 7.54
CA VAL A 244 6.73 9.27 7.99
C VAL A 244 7.40 10.64 7.87
N PHE A 245 8.55 10.80 8.53
CA PHE A 245 9.11 12.13 8.70
C PHE A 245 9.98 12.60 7.54
N ALA A 246 10.63 11.70 6.79
CA ALA A 246 11.42 12.12 5.65
C ALA A 246 10.55 12.77 4.56
N GLY A 247 9.43 12.13 4.18
CA GLY A 247 8.51 12.69 3.19
C GLY A 247 7.86 13.99 3.66
N PHE A 248 7.46 14.07 4.93
CA PHE A 248 6.87 15.28 5.50
C PHE A 248 7.89 16.43 5.51
N LEU A 249 9.13 16.17 5.94
CA LEU A 249 10.20 17.14 5.96
C LEU A 249 10.55 17.70 4.56
N MET A 250 10.52 16.85 3.54
CA MET A 250 10.73 17.28 2.15
C MET A 250 9.71 18.32 1.73
N VAL A 251 8.46 18.17 2.10
CA VAL A 251 7.39 19.13 1.77
C VAL A 251 7.46 20.35 2.69
N GLU A 252 7.49 20.14 4.02
CA GLU A 252 7.42 21.23 5.00
C GLU A 252 8.62 22.15 4.93
N LYS A 253 9.84 21.61 4.91
CA LYS A 253 11.07 22.39 5.00
C LYS A 253 11.68 22.75 3.65
N PHE A 254 11.56 21.86 2.68
CA PHE A 254 12.17 22.05 1.35
C PHE A 254 11.15 22.43 0.27
N GLY A 255 9.85 22.47 0.59
CA GLY A 255 8.79 22.91 -0.30
C GLY A 255 8.59 22.00 -1.52
N TYR A 256 8.87 20.69 -1.41
CA TYR A 256 8.70 19.76 -2.54
C TYR A 256 7.24 19.66 -2.95
N SER A 257 6.99 19.88 -4.23
CA SER A 257 5.68 19.75 -4.86
C SER A 257 5.29 18.29 -5.11
N VAL A 258 4.01 18.04 -5.39
CA VAL A 258 3.50 16.69 -5.71
C VAL A 258 4.29 16.02 -6.85
N PRO A 259 4.60 16.67 -7.99
CA PRO A 259 5.42 16.04 -9.03
C PRO A 259 6.81 15.61 -8.54
N GLN A 260 7.47 16.42 -7.72
CA GLN A 260 8.79 16.09 -7.19
C GLN A 260 8.75 14.89 -6.25
N ILE A 261 7.80 14.86 -5.32
CA ILE A 261 7.60 13.71 -4.43
C ILE A 261 7.26 12.46 -5.25
N THR A 262 6.37 12.58 -6.24
CA THR A 262 5.98 11.43 -7.08
C THR A 262 7.15 10.94 -7.92
N ALA A 263 8.00 11.84 -8.45
CA ALA A 263 9.22 11.46 -9.16
C ALA A 263 10.17 10.64 -8.29
N LEU A 264 10.35 11.01 -7.02
CA LEU A 264 11.18 10.24 -6.09
C LEU A 264 10.62 8.84 -5.85
N PHE A 265 9.30 8.70 -5.70
CA PHE A 265 8.66 7.38 -5.58
C PHE A 265 8.78 6.55 -6.85
N LEU A 266 8.67 7.17 -8.05
CA LEU A 266 8.89 6.49 -9.33
C LEU A 266 10.35 6.02 -9.49
N LEU A 267 11.31 6.87 -9.12
CA LEU A 267 12.73 6.50 -9.13
C LEU A 267 13.00 5.35 -8.16
N ASN A 268 12.44 5.40 -6.95
CA ASN A 268 12.55 4.32 -5.98
C ASN A 268 11.96 3.02 -6.52
N ALA A 269 10.77 3.07 -7.12
CA ALA A 269 10.12 1.90 -7.72
C ALA A 269 10.96 1.32 -8.87
N ALA A 270 11.47 2.16 -9.76
CA ALA A 270 12.35 1.75 -10.85
C ALA A 270 13.64 1.12 -10.31
N PHE A 271 14.27 1.76 -9.33
CA PHE A 271 15.48 1.24 -8.69
C PHE A 271 15.25 -0.14 -8.08
N ASN A 272 14.13 -0.34 -7.37
CA ASN A 272 13.78 -1.63 -6.78
C ASN A 272 13.62 -2.74 -7.82
N ILE A 273 13.04 -2.45 -9.00
CA ILE A 273 12.90 -3.43 -10.07
C ILE A 273 14.28 -3.95 -10.52
N TRP A 274 15.27 -3.07 -10.60
CA TRP A 274 16.63 -3.43 -11.02
C TRP A 274 17.44 -4.08 -9.92
N PHE A 275 17.36 -3.56 -8.70
CA PHE A 275 18.23 -3.98 -7.60
C PHE A 275 17.70 -5.20 -6.82
N ALA A 276 16.39 -5.39 -6.71
CA ALA A 276 15.84 -6.52 -5.96
C ALA A 276 16.37 -7.89 -6.45
N PRO A 277 16.48 -8.18 -7.77
CA PRO A 277 17.08 -9.43 -8.24
C PRO A 277 18.57 -9.56 -7.92
N ILE A 278 19.31 -8.45 -7.90
CA ILE A 278 20.75 -8.41 -7.57
C ILE A 278 20.93 -8.72 -6.09
N VAL A 279 20.15 -8.07 -5.22
CA VAL A 279 20.15 -8.31 -3.78
C VAL A 279 19.78 -9.76 -3.47
N GLY A 280 18.74 -10.29 -4.13
CA GLY A 280 18.34 -11.68 -3.98
C GLY A 280 19.47 -12.67 -4.33
N LYS A 281 20.21 -12.43 -5.42
CA LYS A 281 21.38 -13.23 -5.80
C LYS A 281 22.54 -13.08 -4.78
N LEU A 282 22.71 -11.89 -4.23
CA LEU A 282 23.73 -11.64 -3.20
C LEU A 282 23.41 -12.41 -1.92
N ILE A 283 22.16 -12.35 -1.46
CA ILE A 283 21.70 -13.08 -0.26
C ILE A 283 21.93 -14.57 -0.41
N THR A 284 21.63 -15.15 -1.58
CA THR A 284 21.89 -16.57 -1.85
C THR A 284 23.36 -16.94 -1.82
N ARG A 285 24.28 -16.00 -2.11
CA ARG A 285 25.74 -16.23 -2.07
C ARG A 285 26.33 -16.07 -0.67
N VAL A 286 25.94 -15.03 0.06
CA VAL A 286 26.50 -14.71 1.40
C VAL A 286 25.78 -15.40 2.56
N GLY A 287 24.57 -15.91 2.29
CA GLY A 287 23.68 -16.50 3.29
C GLY A 287 22.85 -15.45 4.03
N GLU A 288 21.63 -15.84 4.42
CA GLU A 288 20.64 -14.95 5.05
C GLU A 288 21.15 -14.26 6.31
N ARG A 289 21.89 -15.01 7.17
CA ARG A 289 22.44 -14.47 8.42
C ARG A 289 23.41 -13.31 8.16
N ASN A 290 24.36 -13.49 7.23
CA ASN A 290 25.36 -12.48 6.94
C ASN A 290 24.73 -11.27 6.24
N ALA A 291 23.75 -11.49 5.37
CA ALA A 291 22.99 -10.42 4.72
C ALA A 291 22.24 -9.55 5.75
N LEU A 292 21.58 -10.17 6.75
CA LEU A 292 20.92 -9.45 7.83
C LEU A 292 21.92 -8.68 8.71
N ILE A 293 23.07 -9.28 9.05
CA ILE A 293 24.13 -8.59 9.80
C ILE A 293 24.60 -7.35 9.03
N PHE A 294 24.80 -7.48 7.71
CA PHE A 294 25.21 -6.36 6.87
C PHE A 294 24.16 -5.23 6.83
N GLU A 295 22.88 -5.58 6.73
CA GLU A 295 21.77 -4.61 6.75
C GLU A 295 21.66 -3.83 8.07
N TYR A 296 21.98 -4.48 9.20
CA TYR A 296 21.81 -3.85 10.52
C TYR A 296 23.07 -3.10 11.03
N ILE A 297 24.23 -3.34 10.43
CA ILE A 297 25.49 -2.64 10.80
C ILE A 297 25.75 -1.44 9.88
N GLY A 298 25.33 -1.51 8.61
CA GLY A 298 25.46 -0.43 7.63
C GLY A 298 24.29 0.52 7.66
#